data_1769591b55ad213567e168a24ec2d7d0
#
_entry.id   1769591b55ad213567e168a24ec2d7d0
#
_cell.length_a   1.000
_cell.length_b   1.000
_cell.length_c   1.000
_cell.angle_alpha   90.00
_cell.angle_beta   90.00
_cell.angle_gamma   90.00
#
_symmetry.space_group_name_H-M   'P 1'
#
loop_
_entity.id
_entity.type
_entity.pdbx_description
1 polymer ?
#
loop_
_entity_poly.entity_id
_entity_poly.type
_entity_poly.pdbx_seq_one_letter_code
_entity_poly.pdbx_strand_id
1 'polypeptide(L)'
;ALKPLGETWKAENPYRGDKAAINVGHSAFAQNCARCHGIDAISGGIAPDLRMLDRDCATQADDRKKACHAEIDEYFATTVRKGRVRNGAVYMPPFEGILQQEAVWAIKAYIETRRPD
;
A
#
# COMPACT_ATOMS: atom_id res chain seq x y z
N ALA A 1 -6.38 8.02 -16.52
CA ALA A 1 -5.53 8.65 -15.50
C ALA A 1 -6.33 8.93 -14.23
N LEU A 2 -5.65 8.87 -13.10
CA LEU A 2 -6.29 9.13 -11.81
C LEU A 2 -6.45 10.63 -11.58
N LYS A 3 -7.56 10.98 -10.90
CA LYS A 3 -7.82 12.35 -10.52
C LYS A 3 -6.72 12.82 -9.54
N PRO A 4 -6.08 13.97 -9.78
CA PRO A 4 -5.02 14.44 -8.89
C PRO A 4 -5.52 14.66 -7.45
N LEU A 5 -4.69 14.29 -6.47
CA LEU A 5 -5.00 14.47 -5.06
C LEU A 5 -4.28 15.66 -4.43
N GLY A 6 -3.31 16.24 -5.14
CA GLY A 6 -2.51 17.34 -4.64
C GLY A 6 -1.30 16.86 -3.85
N GLU A 7 -0.61 17.79 -3.20
CA GLU A 7 0.64 17.49 -2.50
C GLU A 7 0.43 17.09 -1.04
N THR A 8 -0.68 17.49 -0.45
CA THR A 8 -1.01 17.12 0.93
C THR A 8 -1.54 15.69 0.95
N TRP A 9 -0.87 14.83 1.67
CA TRP A 9 -1.24 13.41 1.73
C TRP A 9 -2.56 13.21 2.47
N LYS A 10 -3.42 12.38 1.88
CA LYS A 10 -4.67 11.99 2.51
C LYS A 10 -4.39 11.10 3.72
N ALA A 11 -5.28 11.15 4.70
CA ALA A 11 -5.17 10.32 5.90
C ALA A 11 -5.62 8.89 5.66
N GLU A 12 -6.49 8.69 4.68
CA GLU A 12 -7.02 7.38 4.32
C GLU A 12 -6.94 7.21 2.81
N ASN A 13 -6.91 5.96 2.34
CA ASN A 13 -6.86 5.66 0.92
C ASN A 13 -8.15 6.09 0.23
N PRO A 14 -8.10 7.12 -0.63
CA PRO A 14 -9.31 7.58 -1.32
C PRO A 14 -9.75 6.66 -2.46
N TYR A 15 -8.93 5.67 -2.82
CA TYR A 15 -9.19 4.80 -3.97
C TYR A 15 -9.64 3.39 -3.58
N ARG A 16 -9.96 3.15 -2.32
CA ARG A 16 -10.37 1.81 -1.88
C ARG A 16 -11.55 1.31 -2.71
N GLY A 17 -11.38 0.16 -3.38
CA GLY A 17 -12.41 -0.42 -4.22
C GLY A 17 -12.56 0.20 -5.60
N ASP A 18 -11.80 1.24 -5.94
CA ASP A 18 -11.87 1.90 -7.25
C ASP A 18 -11.14 1.06 -8.30
N LYS A 19 -11.88 0.53 -9.27
CA LYS A 19 -11.32 -0.37 -10.28
C LYS A 19 -10.24 0.29 -11.14
N ALA A 20 -10.42 1.53 -11.53
CA ALA A 20 -9.43 2.25 -12.32
C ALA A 20 -8.14 2.43 -11.53
N ALA A 21 -8.26 2.78 -10.25
CA ALA A 21 -7.09 2.94 -9.38
C ALA A 21 -6.42 1.60 -9.14
N ILE A 22 -7.18 0.52 -8.97
CA ILE A 22 -6.63 -0.82 -8.78
C ILE A 22 -5.75 -1.23 -9.99
N ASN A 23 -6.21 -0.94 -11.21
CA ASN A 23 -5.43 -1.25 -12.41
C ASN A 23 -4.13 -0.44 -12.47
N VAL A 24 -4.19 0.84 -12.12
CA VAL A 24 -2.98 1.67 -12.04
C VAL A 24 -2.05 1.14 -10.95
N GLY A 25 -2.61 0.76 -9.82
CA GLY A 25 -1.85 0.20 -8.70
C GLY A 25 -1.16 -1.10 -9.05
N HIS A 26 -1.80 -1.97 -9.83
CA HIS A 26 -1.21 -3.21 -10.29
C HIS A 26 0.08 -2.94 -11.06
N SER A 27 0.00 -2.03 -12.03
CA SER A 27 1.16 -1.67 -12.85
C SER A 27 2.27 -1.02 -12.01
N ALA A 28 1.90 -0.07 -11.15
CA ALA A 28 2.88 0.61 -10.30
C ALA A 28 3.54 -0.33 -9.30
N PHE A 29 2.78 -1.27 -8.74
CA PHE A 29 3.31 -2.28 -7.85
C PHE A 29 4.32 -3.17 -8.58
N ALA A 30 3.97 -3.64 -9.76
CA ALA A 30 4.86 -4.51 -10.54
C ALA A 30 6.18 -3.81 -10.87
N GLN A 31 6.15 -2.52 -11.14
CA GLN A 31 7.34 -1.76 -11.50
C GLN A 31 8.23 -1.40 -10.31
N ASN A 32 7.64 -1.21 -9.12
CA ASN A 32 8.37 -0.62 -7.99
C ASN A 32 8.49 -1.53 -6.77
N CYS A 33 7.60 -2.49 -6.59
CA CYS A 33 7.48 -3.24 -5.34
C CYS A 33 7.70 -4.74 -5.49
N ALA A 34 7.37 -5.29 -6.66
CA ALA A 34 7.34 -6.74 -6.86
C ALA A 34 8.71 -7.40 -6.71
N ARG A 35 9.78 -6.65 -6.94
CA ARG A 35 11.14 -7.18 -6.80
C ARG A 35 11.37 -7.78 -5.40
N CYS A 36 10.84 -7.14 -4.37
CA CYS A 36 10.99 -7.60 -2.99
C CYS A 36 9.74 -8.30 -2.47
N HIS A 37 8.55 -7.78 -2.83
CA HIS A 37 7.28 -8.25 -2.28
C HIS A 37 6.60 -9.32 -3.14
N GLY A 38 7.17 -9.65 -4.30
CA GLY A 38 6.66 -10.72 -5.15
C GLY A 38 5.56 -10.28 -6.11
N ILE A 39 5.43 -11.03 -7.20
CA ILE A 39 4.39 -10.81 -8.20
C ILE A 39 3.03 -11.02 -7.53
N ASP A 40 2.06 -10.15 -7.85
CA ASP A 40 0.71 -10.19 -7.25
C ASP A 40 0.74 -10.07 -5.72
N ALA A 41 1.81 -9.44 -5.18
CA ALA A 41 2.03 -9.25 -3.75
C ALA A 41 2.21 -10.56 -2.98
N ILE A 42 2.46 -11.67 -3.67
CA ILE A 42 2.77 -12.95 -3.02
C ILE A 42 4.25 -12.95 -2.70
N SER A 43 4.58 -12.83 -1.41
CA SER A 43 5.96 -12.69 -0.97
C SER A 43 6.82 -13.91 -1.31
N GLY A 44 8.03 -13.66 -1.82
CA GLY A 44 9.03 -14.69 -2.02
C GLY A 44 9.90 -14.93 -0.79
N GLY A 45 9.55 -14.33 0.35
CA GLY A 45 10.27 -14.52 1.62
C GLY A 45 11.26 -13.41 1.96
N ILE A 46 11.53 -12.48 1.05
CA ILE A 46 12.48 -11.39 1.31
C ILE A 46 11.82 -10.28 2.13
N ALA A 47 10.57 -9.95 1.82
CA ALA A 47 9.83 -8.88 2.47
C ALA A 47 8.50 -9.42 3.00
N PRO A 48 7.84 -8.70 3.94
CA PRO A 48 6.55 -9.14 4.47
C PRO A 48 5.50 -9.33 3.37
N ASP A 49 4.58 -10.26 3.60
CA ASP A 49 3.47 -10.51 2.70
C ASP A 49 2.45 -9.39 2.86
N LEU A 50 2.41 -8.49 1.88
CA LEU A 50 1.54 -7.31 1.93
C LEU A 50 0.05 -7.64 1.86
N ARG A 51 -0.30 -8.86 1.43
CA ARG A 51 -1.71 -9.27 1.37
C ARG A 51 -2.34 -9.38 2.75
N MET A 52 -1.51 -9.44 3.80
CA MET A 52 -1.96 -9.59 5.19
C MET A 52 -2.13 -8.27 5.94
N LEU A 53 -1.81 -7.13 5.32
CA LEU A 53 -1.83 -5.85 6.03
C LEU A 53 -3.16 -5.54 6.71
N ASP A 54 -4.27 -5.74 6.00
CA ASP A 54 -5.60 -5.40 6.51
C ASP A 54 -6.35 -6.60 7.09
N ARG A 55 -5.66 -7.71 7.32
CA ARG A 55 -6.31 -8.96 7.74
C ARG A 55 -7.18 -8.78 8.98
N ASP A 56 -6.66 -8.09 9.97
CA ASP A 56 -7.37 -7.93 11.24
C ASP A 56 -8.52 -6.93 11.15
N CYS A 57 -8.53 -6.07 10.13
CA CYS A 57 -9.61 -5.11 9.96
C CYS A 57 -10.89 -5.78 9.49
N ALA A 58 -10.79 -6.84 8.72
CA ALA A 58 -11.95 -7.50 8.10
C ALA A 58 -12.93 -8.10 9.11
N THR A 59 -12.46 -8.42 10.33
CA THR A 59 -13.27 -9.07 11.36
C THR A 59 -13.84 -8.10 12.39
N GLN A 60 -13.57 -6.80 12.26
CA GLN A 60 -14.02 -5.81 13.23
C GLN A 60 -15.38 -5.24 12.89
N ALA A 61 -16.08 -4.68 13.90
CA ALA A 61 -17.34 -3.98 13.68
C ALA A 61 -17.10 -2.74 12.80
N ASP A 62 -18.16 -2.28 12.12
CA ASP A 62 -18.03 -1.24 11.09
C ASP A 62 -17.30 0.01 11.56
N ASP A 63 -17.60 0.50 12.77
CA ASP A 63 -16.97 1.70 13.31
C ASP A 63 -15.48 1.48 13.57
N ARG A 64 -15.11 0.33 14.11
CA ARG A 64 -13.72 -0.04 14.37
C ARG A 64 -12.98 -0.39 13.09
N LYS A 65 -13.69 -0.97 12.14
CA LYS A 65 -13.13 -1.34 10.85
C LYS A 65 -12.59 -0.14 10.12
N LYS A 66 -13.35 0.97 10.13
CA LYS A 66 -12.92 2.21 9.50
C LYS A 66 -11.64 2.76 10.16
N ALA A 67 -11.60 2.78 11.48
CA ALA A 67 -10.42 3.23 12.22
C ALA A 67 -9.23 2.31 11.97
N CYS A 68 -9.45 1.00 11.89
CA CYS A 68 -8.41 0.03 11.59
C CYS A 68 -7.80 0.28 10.21
N HIS A 69 -8.64 0.47 9.19
CA HIS A 69 -8.15 0.77 7.84
C HIS A 69 -7.38 2.08 7.79
N ALA A 70 -7.82 3.10 8.52
CA ALA A 70 -7.11 4.38 8.56
C ALA A 70 -5.72 4.23 9.17
N GLU A 71 -5.57 3.45 10.23
CA GLU A 71 -4.26 3.16 10.84
C GLU A 71 -3.33 2.42 9.88
N ILE A 72 -3.85 1.41 9.20
CA ILE A 72 -3.05 0.63 8.25
C ILE A 72 -2.68 1.50 7.04
N ASP A 73 -3.58 2.33 6.56
CA ASP A 73 -3.29 3.24 5.45
C ASP A 73 -2.17 4.20 5.82
N GLU A 74 -2.20 4.78 7.01
CA GLU A 74 -1.14 5.68 7.47
C GLU A 74 0.19 4.95 7.60
N TYR A 75 0.19 3.77 8.18
CA TYR A 75 1.37 2.93 8.31
C TYR A 75 1.96 2.62 6.93
N PHE A 76 1.10 2.20 6.00
CA PHE A 76 1.53 1.87 4.64
C PHE A 76 2.15 3.07 3.92
N ALA A 77 1.44 4.20 3.92
CA ALA A 77 1.92 5.41 3.25
C ALA A 77 3.25 5.90 3.83
N THR A 78 3.37 5.90 5.16
CA THR A 78 4.59 6.32 5.83
C THR A 78 5.75 5.39 5.51
N THR A 79 5.50 4.08 5.51
CA THR A 79 6.54 3.09 5.22
C THR A 79 7.03 3.21 3.78
N VAL A 80 6.12 3.38 2.82
CA VAL A 80 6.51 3.52 1.41
C VAL A 80 7.29 4.82 1.20
N ARG A 81 6.84 5.92 1.82
CA ARG A 81 7.51 7.21 1.65
C ARG A 81 8.91 7.22 2.25
N LYS A 82 9.07 6.67 3.43
CA LYS A 82 10.32 6.79 4.21
C LYS A 82 11.21 5.56 4.12
N GLY A 83 10.67 4.43 3.66
CA GLY A 83 11.42 3.19 3.61
C GLY A 83 11.63 2.57 4.98
N ARG A 84 12.48 1.58 5.03
CA ARG A 84 12.84 0.86 6.26
C ARG A 84 14.34 0.69 6.35
N VAL A 85 14.89 1.04 7.51
CA VAL A 85 16.32 0.86 7.81
C VAL A 85 16.41 0.03 9.08
N ARG A 86 17.32 -0.93 9.08
CA ARG A 86 17.57 -1.78 10.25
C ARG A 86 19.09 -2.00 10.36
N ASN A 87 19.65 -1.72 11.54
CA ASN A 87 21.10 -1.90 11.79
C ASN A 87 21.97 -1.21 10.74
N GLY A 88 21.54 -0.02 10.29
CA GLY A 88 22.25 0.75 9.28
C GLY A 88 22.07 0.31 7.85
N ALA A 89 21.35 -0.80 7.60
CA ALA A 89 21.09 -1.28 6.25
C ALA A 89 19.68 -0.93 5.79
N VAL A 90 19.56 -0.53 4.53
CA VAL A 90 18.25 -0.20 3.94
C VAL A 90 17.56 -1.48 3.49
N TYR A 91 16.47 -1.84 4.16
CA TYR A 91 15.67 -3.01 3.80
C TYR A 91 14.60 -2.67 2.77
N MET A 92 14.05 -1.47 2.84
CA MET A 92 13.09 -0.98 1.86
C MET A 92 13.48 0.45 1.51
N PRO A 93 13.74 0.77 0.23
CA PRO A 93 14.12 2.13 -0.14
C PRO A 93 12.94 3.09 0.02
N PRO A 94 13.21 4.38 0.31
CA PRO A 94 12.15 5.38 0.38
C PRO A 94 11.69 5.79 -1.02
N PHE A 95 10.40 5.97 -1.18
CA PHE A 95 9.80 6.39 -2.45
C PHE A 95 9.29 7.83 -2.43
N GLU A 96 9.47 8.56 -1.35
CA GLU A 96 9.10 9.97 -1.30
C GLU A 96 9.86 10.75 -2.35
N GLY A 97 9.14 11.55 -3.15
CA GLY A 97 9.75 12.25 -4.28
C GLY A 97 9.87 11.42 -5.55
N ILE A 98 9.67 10.10 -5.46
CA ILE A 98 9.71 9.19 -6.60
C ILE A 98 8.29 8.83 -7.02
N LEU A 99 7.43 8.48 -6.05
CA LEU A 99 6.03 8.17 -6.29
C LEU A 99 5.15 9.25 -5.67
N GLN A 100 4.18 9.73 -6.45
CA GLN A 100 3.17 10.66 -5.95
C GLN A 100 2.12 9.88 -5.16
N GLN A 101 1.33 10.60 -4.33
CA GLN A 101 0.36 9.91 -3.48
C GLN A 101 -0.69 9.13 -4.28
N GLU A 102 -1.03 9.60 -5.49
CA GLU A 102 -1.96 8.88 -6.34
C GLU A 102 -1.46 7.46 -6.62
N ALA A 103 -0.18 7.32 -6.95
CA ALA A 103 0.41 6.02 -7.21
C ALA A 103 0.47 5.15 -5.94
N VAL A 104 0.84 5.74 -4.81
CA VAL A 104 0.95 5.01 -3.55
C VAL A 104 -0.42 4.51 -3.09
N TRP A 105 -1.44 5.36 -3.15
CA TRP A 105 -2.80 4.95 -2.76
C TRP A 105 -3.39 3.93 -3.75
N ALA A 106 -3.07 4.05 -5.04
CA ALA A 106 -3.49 3.07 -6.04
C ALA A 106 -2.85 1.71 -5.76
N ILE A 107 -1.57 1.70 -5.41
CA ILE A 107 -0.86 0.46 -5.03
C ILE A 107 -1.54 -0.19 -3.82
N LYS A 108 -1.89 0.60 -2.80
CA LYS A 108 -2.56 0.05 -1.62
C LYS A 108 -3.93 -0.54 -1.99
N ALA A 109 -4.69 0.14 -2.87
CA ALA A 109 -5.97 -0.37 -3.33
C ALA A 109 -5.80 -1.71 -4.06
N TYR A 110 -4.75 -1.84 -4.87
CA TYR A 110 -4.44 -3.10 -5.55
C TYR A 110 -4.09 -4.20 -4.55
N ILE A 111 -3.23 -3.90 -3.57
CA ILE A 111 -2.81 -4.88 -2.57
C ILE A 111 -4.02 -5.44 -1.82
N GLU A 112 -5.00 -4.59 -1.51
CA GLU A 112 -6.21 -5.02 -0.80
C GLU A 112 -7.00 -6.07 -1.59
N THR A 113 -6.88 -6.08 -2.93
CA THR A 113 -7.55 -7.09 -3.75
C THR A 113 -6.84 -8.45 -3.72
N ARG A 114 -5.60 -8.50 -3.22
CA ARG A 114 -4.81 -9.72 -3.20
C ARG A 114 -4.92 -10.48 -1.89
N ARG A 115 -5.66 -9.95 -0.92
CA ARG A 115 -5.79 -10.58 0.39
C ARG A 115 -6.38 -11.99 0.25
N PRO A 116 -5.70 -13.02 0.80
CA PRO A 116 -6.24 -14.37 0.77
C PRO A 116 -7.42 -14.48 1.73
N ASP A 117 -8.43 -15.21 1.35
CA ASP A 117 -9.61 -15.43 2.20
C ASP A 117 -9.39 -16.57 3.18
#